data_c7fb26c680526e621adf4e75f4df3b9d
#
_entry.id   c7fb26c680526e621adf4e75f4df3b9d
#
_cell.length_a   1.000
_cell.length_b   1.000
_cell.length_c   1.000
_cell.angle_alpha   90.00
_cell.angle_beta   90.00
_cell.angle_gamma   90.00
#
_symmetry.space_group_name_H-M   'P 1'
#
loop_
_entity.id
_entity.type
_entity.pdbx_description
1 polymer ?
#
loop_
_entity_poly.entity_id
_entity_poly.type
_entity_poly.pdbx_seq_one_letter_code
_entity_poly.pdbx_strand_id
1 'polypeptide(L)' 'MVRQHSQARFLTVAEVADLLRVSNMTVYRLIKAGELPAARIGKSFRVREDDIDAYLEERFTQAG' A
#
# COMPACT_ATOMS: atom_id res chain seq x y z
N MET A 1 15.09 -5.76 18.99
CA MET A 1 14.90 -5.68 18.48
C MET A 1 14.53 -5.48 17.66
N VAL A 2 14.40 -5.09 17.44
CA VAL A 2 14.06 -4.92 16.69
C VAL A 2 13.99 -5.00 15.77
N ARG A 3 14.00 -5.08 15.26
CA ARG A 3 13.94 -5.21 14.30
C ARG A 3 13.02 -5.37 13.47
N GLN A 4 12.26 -5.25 13.80
CA GLN A 4 11.12 -5.46 13.21
C GLN A 4 10.91 -4.68 12.05
N HIS A 5 11.24 -3.44 12.02
CA HIS A 5 11.12 -2.70 10.84
C HIS A 5 11.96 -3.26 9.76
N SER A 6 12.91 -4.02 10.11
CA SER A 6 13.71 -4.67 9.09
C SER A 6 12.88 -5.74 8.41
N GLN A 7 11.72 -6.06 8.97
CA GLN A 7 10.86 -7.02 8.38
C GLN A 7 9.86 -6.39 7.45
N ALA A 8 9.82 -5.08 7.39
CA ALA A 8 8.86 -4.40 6.56
C ALA A 8 9.08 -4.76 5.11
N ARG A 9 8.02 -5.10 4.43
CA ARG A 9 8.08 -5.41 3.03
C ARG A 9 7.52 -4.26 2.23
N PHE A 10 8.16 -4.00 1.11
CA PHE A 10 7.70 -2.96 0.20
C PHE A 10 7.18 -3.61 -1.06
N LEU A 11 6.07 -3.11 -1.54
CA LEU A 11 5.43 -3.64 -2.73
C LEU A 11 5.41 -2.58 -3.81
N THR A 12 5.51 -3.04 -5.05
CA THR A 12 5.38 -2.13 -6.18
C THR A 12 3.91 -1.82 -6.40
N VAL A 13 3.66 -0.81 -7.22
CA VAL A 13 2.29 -0.47 -7.57
C VAL A 13 1.59 -1.67 -8.21
N ALA A 14 2.29 -2.38 -9.08
CA ALA A 14 1.70 -3.53 -9.74
C ALA A 14 1.33 -4.63 -8.74
N GLU A 15 2.19 -4.83 -7.75
CA GLU A 15 1.92 -5.84 -6.74
C GLU A 15 0.74 -5.44 -5.87
N VAL A 16 0.65 -4.15 -5.53
CA VAL A 16 -0.48 -3.66 -4.76
C VAL A 16 -1.77 -3.81 -5.55
N ALA A 17 -1.72 -3.45 -6.83
CA ALA A 17 -2.89 -3.55 -7.69
C ALA A 17 -3.39 -4.99 -7.74
N ASP A 18 -2.46 -5.92 -7.87
CA ASP A 18 -2.82 -7.32 -7.93
C ASP A 18 -3.44 -7.78 -6.60
N LEU A 19 -2.84 -7.36 -5.51
CA LEU A 19 -3.31 -7.74 -4.19
C LEU A 19 -4.70 -7.19 -3.91
N LEU A 20 -4.95 -5.95 -4.30
CA LEU A 20 -6.24 -5.31 -4.07
C LEU A 20 -7.24 -5.62 -5.18
N ARG A 21 -6.80 -6.28 -6.23
CA ARG A 21 -7.65 -6.64 -7.35
C ARG A 21 -8.19 -5.41 -8.06
N VAL A 22 -7.34 -4.44 -8.26
CA VAL A 22 -7.70 -3.23 -8.98
C VAL A 22 -6.62 -2.93 -10.00
N SER A 23 -6.84 -1.90 -10.81
CA SER A 23 -5.85 -1.52 -11.81
C SER A 23 -4.73 -0.70 -11.18
N ASN A 24 -3.61 -0.62 -11.88
CA ASN A 24 -2.51 0.21 -11.43
C ASN A 24 -2.95 1.66 -11.30
N MET A 25 -3.79 2.10 -12.22
CA MET A 25 -4.28 3.47 -12.19
C MET A 25 -5.03 3.77 -10.90
N THR A 26 -5.82 2.81 -10.42
CA THR A 26 -6.54 2.98 -9.18
C THR A 26 -5.57 3.13 -8.02
N VAL A 27 -4.50 2.34 -8.01
CA VAL A 27 -3.51 2.45 -6.96
C VAL A 27 -2.86 3.83 -6.98
N TYR A 28 -2.53 4.34 -8.16
CA TYR A 28 -1.95 5.68 -8.25
C TYR A 28 -2.91 6.73 -7.72
N ARG A 29 -4.20 6.56 -7.97
CA ARG A 29 -5.18 7.49 -7.45
C ARG A 29 -5.25 7.48 -5.94
N LEU A 30 -5.17 6.29 -5.35
CA LEU A 30 -5.19 6.16 -3.90
C LEU A 30 -3.98 6.85 -3.29
N ILE A 31 -2.83 6.69 -3.93
CA ILE A 31 -1.61 7.33 -3.45
C ILE A 31 -1.73 8.84 -3.55
N LYS A 32 -2.22 9.32 -4.68
CA LYS A 32 -2.34 10.76 -4.88
C LYS A 32 -3.36 11.38 -3.95
N ALA A 33 -4.40 10.64 -3.65
CA ALA A 33 -5.44 11.14 -2.75
C ALA A 33 -5.01 11.10 -1.29
N GLY A 34 -3.85 10.49 -1.02
CA GLY A 34 -3.39 10.40 0.35
C GLY A 34 -4.05 9.29 1.14
N GLU A 35 -4.77 8.41 0.46
CA GLU A 35 -5.43 7.32 1.15
C GLU A 35 -4.51 6.13 1.34
N LEU A 36 -3.45 6.06 0.56
CA LEU A 36 -2.51 4.97 0.67
C LEU A 36 -1.10 5.57 0.71
N PRO A 37 -0.44 5.53 1.85
CA PRO A 37 0.91 6.10 1.95
C PRO A 37 1.87 5.35 1.05
N ALA A 38 2.79 6.06 0.44
CA ALA A 38 3.76 5.45 -0.43
C ALA A 38 5.04 6.28 -0.45
N ALA A 39 6.15 5.61 -0.62
CA ALA A 39 7.43 6.28 -0.76
C ALA A 39 7.79 6.32 -2.23
N ARG A 40 8.33 7.44 -2.66
CA ARG A 40 8.79 7.56 -4.03
C ARG A 40 10.27 7.23 -4.08
N ILE A 41 10.60 6.17 -4.76
CA ILE A 41 11.98 5.73 -4.88
C ILE A 41 12.34 5.74 -6.34
N GLY A 42 13.17 6.71 -6.73
CA GLY A 42 13.47 6.88 -8.12
C GLY A 42 12.22 7.29 -8.86
N LYS A 43 11.84 6.52 -9.85
CA LYS A 43 10.66 6.81 -10.65
C LYS A 43 9.46 5.97 -10.23
N SER A 44 9.64 5.17 -9.20
CA SER A 44 8.60 4.24 -8.79
C SER A 44 8.09 4.56 -7.41
N PHE A 45 6.90 4.07 -7.12
CA PHE A 45 6.39 4.15 -5.77
C PHE A 45 6.57 2.80 -5.12
N ARG A 46 6.76 2.82 -3.81
CA ARG A 46 6.80 1.61 -3.01
C ARG A 46 5.84 1.78 -1.87
N VAL A 47 5.03 0.77 -1.61
CA VAL A 47 4.03 0.82 -0.57
C VAL A 47 4.37 -0.24 0.46
N ARG A 48 4.33 0.14 1.73
CA ARG A 48 4.63 -0.81 2.78
C ARG A 48 3.46 -1.75 2.98
N GLU A 49 3.78 -3.01 3.19
CA GLU A 49 2.74 -4.00 3.40
C GLU A 49 1.84 -3.64 4.58
N ASP A 50 2.43 -3.09 5.63
CA ASP A 50 1.66 -2.68 6.80
C ASP A 50 0.63 -1.62 6.46
N ASP A 51 0.97 -0.73 5.55
CA ASP A 51 0.03 0.32 5.15
C ASP A 51 -1.13 -0.25 4.34
N ILE A 52 -0.86 -1.30 3.59
CA ILE A 52 -1.92 -1.97 2.86
C ILE A 52 -2.86 -2.67 3.81
N ASP A 53 -2.28 -3.33 4.81
CA ASP A 53 -3.09 -4.00 5.81
C ASP A 53 -3.99 -3.01 6.54
N ALA A 54 -3.44 -1.86 6.90
CA ALA A 54 -4.21 -0.83 7.58
C ALA A 54 -5.33 -0.32 6.70
N TYR A 55 -5.05 -0.12 5.42
CA TYR A 55 -6.04 0.35 4.47
C TYR A 55 -7.19 -0.65 4.36
N LEU A 56 -6.86 -1.92 4.24
CA LEU A 56 -7.87 -2.96 4.11
C LEU A 56 -8.67 -3.11 5.41
N GLU A 57 -7.98 -3.03 6.52
CA GLU A 57 -8.64 -3.17 7.78
C GLU A 57 -9.66 -2.09 8.01
N GLU A 58 -9.33 -0.89 7.62
CA GLU A 58 -10.24 0.22 7.75
C GLU A 58 -11.46 0.02 6.89
N ARG A 59 -11.28 -0.51 5.68
CA ARG A 59 -12.40 -0.77 4.78
C ARG A 59 -13.31 -1.85 5.34
N PHE A 60 -12.74 -2.91 5.84
CA PHE A 60 -13.52 -4.00 6.39
C PHE A 60 -14.29 -3.56 7.64
N THR A 61 -13.67 -2.74 8.46
CA THR A 61 -14.31 -2.25 9.65
C THR A 61 -15.51 -1.41 9.29
N GLN A 62 -15.37 -0.59 8.27
CA GLN A 62 -16.48 0.25 7.85
C GLN A 62 -17.60 -0.55 7.25
N ALA A 63 -17.27 -1.62 6.58
CA ALA A 63 -18.27 -2.46 5.95
C ALA A 63 -19.08 -3.23 6.99
N GLY A 64 -18.46 -3.49 8.13
CA GLY A 64 -19.14 -4.18 9.20
C GLY A 64 -20.03 -3.28 9.97
#